data_829461ff5db1f5329ade3d472b785f75
#
_entry.id   829461ff5db1f5329ade3d472b785f75
#
_cell.length_a   1.000
_cell.length_b   1.000
_cell.length_c   1.000
_cell.angle_alpha   90.00
_cell.angle_beta   90.00
_cell.angle_gamma   90.00
#
_symmetry.space_group_name_H-M   'P 1'
#
loop_
_entity.id
_entity.type
_entity.pdbx_description
1 polymer ?
#
loop_
_entity_poly.entity_id
_entity_poly.type
_entity_poly.pdbx_seq_one_letter_code
_entity_poly.pdbx_strand_id
1 'polypeptide(L)'
;MFGGYNPLIDTKVKQLRRLGFIIGCGMICFTLMQYAVAALLQIFGLYSLYQSDALFQTGIGAIAPIVYVLLPFVLVYALYNREERNSVDIFDLPKSKELFLFSVFTGLLVCSIGDRATSFISAFVSAAGVDFEKPEGLDANTPMGYFLQIVAYAVIPPLVEEFAMRGVVMQPLRKYGDRFAIVVSAVLFAALHGNMVQIPFAFIAGLALGYFAIITNSIWTSVAIHCLNNLSATVISIYYTNHSEDDMFFFYAIEGAILILGVIAFILFMRLKPQKLANANDEIGSSLKYSTVFCTPSVVISLLISLFTSLSFMSITSAGGVLFTVAMVALIAFLLIKGSMNARKDTRITKSPMYNFSIAITVIATFFIMYFVMVLPLSK
;
A
#
# COMPACT_ATOMS: atom_id res chain seq x y z
N MET A 1 -35.57 9.16 11.00
CA MET A 1 -35.23 10.14 12.04
C MET A 1 -33.81 10.61 11.79
N PHE A 2 -33.61 11.82 11.28
CA PHE A 2 -32.28 12.42 11.18
C PHE A 2 -31.93 12.91 12.59
N GLY A 3 -31.05 12.18 13.29
CA GLY A 3 -30.58 12.56 14.60
C GLY A 3 -29.90 13.94 14.55
N GLY A 4 -30.25 14.83 15.45
CA GLY A 4 -29.58 16.13 15.61
C GLY A 4 -28.10 15.97 15.98
N TYR A 5 -27.41 17.10 16.15
CA TYR A 5 -25.99 17.14 16.56
C TYR A 5 -25.71 16.23 17.77
N ASN A 6 -24.67 15.42 17.66
CA ASN A 6 -24.20 14.50 18.71
C ASN A 6 -22.74 14.84 19.06
N PRO A 7 -22.46 15.44 20.22
CA PRO A 7 -21.13 15.88 20.63
C PRO A 7 -20.14 14.72 20.77
N LEU A 8 -20.59 13.52 21.13
CA LEU A 8 -19.72 12.35 21.26
C LEU A 8 -19.24 11.87 19.88
N ILE A 9 -20.16 11.78 18.91
CA ILE A 9 -19.83 11.41 17.52
C ILE A 9 -18.92 12.47 16.91
N ASP A 10 -19.22 13.76 17.11
CA ASP A 10 -18.42 14.86 16.59
C ASP A 10 -16.98 14.83 17.12
N THR A 11 -16.80 14.57 18.42
CA THR A 11 -15.48 14.45 19.04
C THR A 11 -14.68 13.28 18.44
N LYS A 12 -15.28 12.10 18.31
CA LYS A 12 -14.64 10.93 17.71
C LYS A 12 -14.28 11.17 16.24
N VAL A 13 -15.14 11.83 15.47
CA VAL A 13 -14.88 12.20 14.07
C VAL A 13 -13.74 13.21 13.96
N LYS A 14 -13.66 14.19 14.87
CA LYS A 14 -12.53 15.13 14.94
C LYS A 14 -11.21 14.41 15.23
N GLN A 15 -11.20 13.46 16.16
CA GLN A 15 -10.02 12.63 16.44
C GLN A 15 -9.61 11.80 15.23
N LEU A 16 -10.56 11.12 14.58
CA LEU A 16 -10.30 10.33 13.38
C LEU A 16 -9.77 11.19 12.22
N ARG A 17 -10.31 12.40 12.05
CA ARG A 17 -9.84 13.37 11.06
C ARG A 17 -8.40 13.80 11.32
N ARG A 18 -8.07 14.08 12.60
CA ARG A 18 -6.70 14.41 13.02
C ARG A 18 -5.75 13.26 12.70
N LEU A 19 -6.12 12.00 13.00
CA LEU A 19 -5.34 10.81 12.62
C LEU A 19 -5.14 10.75 11.11
N GLY A 20 -6.21 10.86 10.32
CA GLY A 20 -6.13 10.90 8.86
C GLY A 20 -5.19 11.99 8.35
N PHE A 21 -5.25 13.20 8.96
CA PHE A 21 -4.37 14.31 8.59
C PHE A 21 -2.89 13.98 8.84
N ILE A 22 -2.54 13.49 10.03
CA ILE A 22 -1.16 13.14 10.39
C ILE A 22 -0.64 12.02 9.50
N ILE A 23 -1.43 10.96 9.29
CA ILE A 23 -1.07 9.83 8.42
C ILE A 23 -0.86 10.31 6.98
N GLY A 24 -1.77 11.12 6.45
CA GLY A 24 -1.63 11.68 5.10
C GLY A 24 -0.40 12.58 4.94
N CYS A 25 -0.03 13.35 5.96
CA CYS A 25 1.23 14.09 5.98
C CYS A 25 2.44 13.15 5.94
N GLY A 26 2.40 12.02 6.64
CA GLY A 26 3.43 10.98 6.56
C GLY A 26 3.57 10.41 5.15
N MET A 27 2.46 10.14 4.46
CA MET A 27 2.43 9.68 3.07
C MET A 27 3.04 10.71 2.09
N ILE A 28 2.72 11.98 2.28
CA ILE A 28 3.32 13.07 1.48
C ILE A 28 4.83 13.16 1.76
N CYS A 29 5.22 13.10 3.04
CA CYS A 29 6.62 13.12 3.45
C CYS A 29 7.40 11.95 2.85
N PHE A 30 6.81 10.74 2.82
CA PHE A 30 7.35 9.58 2.13
C PHE A 30 7.71 9.90 0.67
N THR A 31 6.78 10.46 -0.09
CA THR A 31 7.04 10.82 -1.49
C THR A 31 8.13 11.90 -1.62
N LEU A 32 8.09 12.93 -0.78
CA LEU A 32 9.12 13.98 -0.78
C LEU A 32 10.51 13.43 -0.46
N MET A 33 10.61 12.46 0.46
CA MET A 33 11.88 11.82 0.79
C MET A 33 12.42 10.95 -0.34
N GLN A 34 11.57 10.30 -1.14
CA GLN A 34 12.01 9.59 -2.36
C GLN A 34 12.67 10.56 -3.35
N TYR A 35 12.05 11.72 -3.63
CA TYR A 35 12.64 12.75 -4.48
C TYR A 35 13.89 13.36 -3.85
N ALA A 36 13.94 13.51 -2.53
CA ALA A 36 15.13 14.02 -1.84
C ALA A 36 16.31 13.07 -1.99
N VAL A 37 16.12 11.74 -1.91
CA VAL A 37 17.18 10.75 -2.16
C VAL A 37 17.71 10.89 -3.60
N ALA A 38 16.82 10.98 -4.60
CA ALA A 38 17.23 11.18 -5.98
C ALA A 38 18.00 12.51 -6.18
N ALA A 39 17.52 13.59 -5.57
CA ALA A 39 18.18 14.89 -5.62
C ALA A 39 19.58 14.88 -4.96
N LEU A 40 19.73 14.17 -3.83
CA LEU A 40 21.05 14.00 -3.17
C LEU A 40 22.03 13.26 -4.08
N LEU A 41 21.60 12.21 -4.76
CA LEU A 41 22.45 11.50 -5.74
C LEU A 41 22.93 12.45 -6.85
N GLN A 42 22.07 13.36 -7.31
CA GLN A 42 22.46 14.38 -8.31
C GLN A 42 23.45 15.41 -7.72
N ILE A 43 23.16 15.97 -6.55
CA ILE A 43 23.98 16.98 -5.88
C ILE A 43 25.42 16.47 -5.61
N PHE A 44 25.53 15.20 -5.19
CA PHE A 44 26.83 14.57 -4.95
C PHE A 44 27.50 13.98 -6.20
N GLY A 45 26.91 14.17 -7.38
CA GLY A 45 27.45 13.64 -8.65
C GLY A 45 27.41 12.11 -8.77
N LEU A 46 26.59 11.44 -7.93
CA LEU A 46 26.48 9.99 -7.88
C LEU A 46 25.37 9.43 -8.79
N TYR A 47 24.59 10.30 -9.43
CA TYR A 47 23.45 9.88 -10.23
C TYR A 47 23.85 9.07 -11.48
N SER A 48 24.96 9.45 -12.15
CA SER A 48 25.49 8.67 -13.27
C SER A 48 25.95 7.27 -12.83
N LEU A 49 26.60 7.16 -11.68
CA LEU A 49 27.00 5.88 -11.10
C LEU A 49 25.77 5.03 -10.75
N TYR A 50 24.73 5.66 -10.16
CA TYR A 50 23.46 4.98 -9.86
C TYR A 50 22.77 4.42 -11.12
N GLN A 51 22.91 5.10 -12.26
CA GLN A 51 22.34 4.64 -13.53
C GLN A 51 23.18 3.58 -14.27
N SER A 52 24.47 3.45 -13.96
CA SER A 52 25.38 2.59 -14.71
C SER A 52 25.96 1.41 -13.92
N ASP A 53 25.92 1.44 -12.60
CA ASP A 53 26.47 0.39 -11.73
C ASP A 53 25.36 -0.31 -10.94
N ALA A 54 25.12 -1.58 -11.28
CA ALA A 54 24.07 -2.39 -10.70
C ALA A 54 24.27 -2.65 -9.20
N LEU A 55 25.52 -2.83 -8.73
CA LEU A 55 25.81 -3.03 -7.30
C LEU A 55 25.52 -1.78 -6.50
N PHE A 56 25.94 -0.62 -7.02
CA PHE A 56 25.67 0.66 -6.38
C PHE A 56 24.17 0.96 -6.35
N GLN A 57 23.46 0.74 -7.47
CA GLN A 57 22.01 0.92 -7.54
C GLN A 57 21.29 0.04 -6.54
N THR A 58 21.61 -1.26 -6.48
CA THR A 58 21.00 -2.21 -5.54
C THR A 58 21.35 -1.87 -4.09
N GLY A 59 22.59 -1.43 -3.83
CA GLY A 59 23.02 -0.97 -2.50
C GLY A 59 22.22 0.25 -2.01
N ILE A 60 22.00 1.24 -2.89
CA ILE A 60 21.10 2.37 -2.58
C ILE A 60 19.67 1.87 -2.35
N GLY A 61 19.17 0.92 -3.18
CA GLY A 61 17.86 0.31 -3.01
C GLY A 61 17.68 -0.39 -1.65
N ALA A 62 18.74 -0.93 -1.07
CA ALA A 62 18.70 -1.53 0.26
C ALA A 62 18.59 -0.48 1.40
N ILE A 63 19.22 0.69 1.24
CA ILE A 63 19.27 1.71 2.30
C ILE A 63 18.13 2.73 2.17
N ALA A 64 17.76 3.10 0.97
CA ALA A 64 16.81 4.17 0.69
C ALA A 64 15.44 3.98 1.37
N PRO A 65 14.84 2.77 1.47
CA PRO A 65 13.58 2.56 2.19
C PRO A 65 13.65 2.93 3.68
N ILE A 66 14.82 2.80 4.32
CA ILE A 66 15.01 3.24 5.71
C ILE A 66 14.82 4.77 5.79
N VAL A 67 15.26 5.50 4.79
CA VAL A 67 15.11 6.95 4.74
C VAL A 67 13.68 7.36 4.39
N TYR A 68 13.16 6.88 3.27
CA TYR A 68 11.89 7.40 2.77
C TYR A 68 10.63 6.70 3.31
N VAL A 69 10.74 5.49 3.94
CA VAL A 69 9.63 4.86 4.64
C VAL A 69 9.73 5.07 6.14
N LEU A 70 10.84 4.62 6.77
CA LEU A 70 10.91 4.60 8.22
C LEU A 70 10.84 6.00 8.83
N LEU A 71 11.62 7.00 8.31
CA LEU A 71 11.66 8.33 8.91
C LEU A 71 10.30 9.05 8.91
N PRO A 72 9.52 9.12 7.80
CA PRO A 72 8.20 9.73 7.82
C PRO A 72 7.25 9.10 8.84
N PHE A 73 7.27 7.77 8.97
CA PHE A 73 6.35 7.11 9.89
C PHE A 73 6.82 7.12 11.34
N VAL A 74 8.12 7.25 11.61
CA VAL A 74 8.64 7.62 12.95
C VAL A 74 8.17 9.04 13.32
N LEU A 75 8.18 9.98 12.38
CA LEU A 75 7.63 11.33 12.61
C LEU A 75 6.12 11.29 12.86
N VAL A 76 5.37 10.51 12.08
CA VAL A 76 3.92 10.27 12.33
C VAL A 76 3.70 9.75 13.75
N TYR A 77 4.44 8.73 14.17
CA TYR A 77 4.38 8.17 15.52
C TYR A 77 4.71 9.22 16.61
N ALA A 78 5.70 10.07 16.36
CA ALA A 78 6.08 11.14 17.29
C ALA A 78 4.96 12.19 17.47
N LEU A 79 4.15 12.44 16.44
CA LEU A 79 3.02 13.38 16.46
C LEU A 79 1.75 12.81 17.12
N TYR A 80 1.72 11.51 17.40
CA TYR A 80 0.61 10.87 18.09
C TYR A 80 0.51 11.30 19.56
N ASN A 81 -0.71 11.37 20.08
CA ASN A 81 -0.92 11.52 21.51
C ASN A 81 -0.55 10.22 22.26
N ARG A 82 -0.61 10.26 23.61
CA ARG A 82 -0.20 9.11 24.44
C ARG A 82 -1.04 7.87 24.18
N GLU A 83 -2.36 8.01 24.01
CA GLU A 83 -3.26 6.87 23.70
C GLU A 83 -2.93 6.23 22.36
N GLU A 84 -2.73 7.05 21.33
CA GLU A 84 -2.38 6.62 19.99
C GLU A 84 -1.01 5.90 19.97
N ARG A 85 0.00 6.45 20.67
CA ARG A 85 1.31 5.79 20.80
C ARG A 85 1.23 4.47 21.53
N ASN A 86 0.47 4.41 22.62
CA ASN A 86 0.31 3.17 23.38
C ASN A 86 -0.45 2.09 22.60
N SER A 87 -1.27 2.46 21.60
CA SER A 87 -1.94 1.49 20.73
C SER A 87 -0.96 0.79 19.77
N VAL A 88 0.22 1.36 19.51
CA VAL A 88 1.26 0.79 18.66
C VAL A 88 2.07 -0.25 19.47
N ASP A 89 1.37 -1.22 20.05
CA ASP A 89 1.94 -2.30 20.87
C ASP A 89 1.68 -3.65 20.18
N ILE A 90 2.45 -3.93 19.13
CA ILE A 90 2.28 -5.12 18.28
C ILE A 90 3.64 -5.77 17.94
N PHE A 91 4.68 -5.39 18.68
CA PHE A 91 6.06 -5.84 18.43
C PHE A 91 6.43 -7.13 19.15
N ASP A 92 5.57 -7.63 20.04
CA ASP A 92 5.77 -8.92 20.67
C ASP A 92 5.69 -10.06 19.66
N LEU A 93 6.44 -11.12 19.92
CA LEU A 93 6.36 -12.36 19.14
C LEU A 93 4.97 -13.00 19.30
N PRO A 94 4.47 -13.69 18.28
CA PRO A 94 3.20 -14.40 18.37
C PRO A 94 3.18 -15.41 19.51
N LYS A 95 2.13 -15.40 20.33
CA LYS A 95 2.02 -16.29 21.50
C LYS A 95 1.86 -17.76 21.13
N SER A 96 1.18 -18.06 20.02
CA SER A 96 0.99 -19.43 19.52
C SER A 96 1.86 -19.64 18.28
N LYS A 97 2.77 -20.62 18.35
CA LYS A 97 3.63 -21.02 17.22
C LYS A 97 2.81 -21.62 16.08
N GLU A 98 1.78 -22.41 16.40
CA GLU A 98 0.90 -23.03 15.43
C GLU A 98 0.10 -21.96 14.68
N LEU A 99 -0.50 -21.02 15.42
CA LEU A 99 -1.24 -19.91 14.81
C LEU A 99 -0.33 -19.06 13.93
N PHE A 100 0.89 -18.78 14.37
CA PHE A 100 1.89 -18.06 13.57
C PHE A 100 2.20 -18.82 12.28
N LEU A 101 2.61 -20.09 12.39
CA LEU A 101 3.02 -20.90 11.23
C LEU A 101 1.90 -21.03 10.19
N PHE A 102 0.69 -21.37 10.66
CA PHE A 102 -0.45 -21.53 9.75
C PHE A 102 -0.89 -20.18 9.16
N SER A 103 -0.78 -19.08 9.90
CA SER A 103 -1.04 -17.74 9.38
C SER A 103 -0.03 -17.35 8.29
N VAL A 104 1.25 -17.67 8.46
CA VAL A 104 2.29 -17.37 7.47
C VAL A 104 2.00 -18.09 6.14
N PHE A 105 1.83 -19.40 6.16
CA PHE A 105 1.58 -20.14 4.90
C PHE A 105 0.21 -19.83 4.30
N THR A 106 -0.82 -19.58 5.11
CA THR A 106 -2.11 -19.11 4.60
C THR A 106 -1.98 -17.72 3.98
N GLY A 107 -1.19 -16.83 4.57
CA GLY A 107 -0.90 -15.51 4.03
C GLY A 107 -0.19 -15.59 2.68
N LEU A 108 0.80 -16.48 2.54
CA LEU A 108 1.47 -16.74 1.26
C LEU A 108 0.51 -17.28 0.20
N LEU A 109 -0.42 -18.16 0.58
CA LEU A 109 -1.48 -18.62 -0.33
C LEU A 109 -2.33 -17.46 -0.83
N VAL A 110 -2.73 -16.53 0.06
CA VAL A 110 -3.52 -15.35 -0.33
C VAL A 110 -2.69 -14.45 -1.26
N CYS A 111 -1.40 -14.24 -0.99
CA CYS A 111 -0.51 -13.49 -1.87
C CYS A 111 -0.38 -14.14 -3.26
N SER A 112 -0.17 -15.46 -3.34
CA SER A 112 -0.09 -16.19 -4.61
C SER A 112 -1.41 -16.09 -5.42
N ILE A 113 -2.57 -16.21 -4.78
CA ILE A 113 -3.87 -15.98 -5.43
C ILE A 113 -4.00 -14.51 -5.88
N GLY A 114 -3.56 -13.56 -5.04
CA GLY A 114 -3.57 -12.13 -5.33
C GLY A 114 -2.72 -11.77 -6.53
N ASP A 115 -1.55 -12.38 -6.69
CA ASP A 115 -0.68 -12.18 -7.85
C ASP A 115 -1.35 -12.62 -9.16
N ARG A 116 -2.00 -13.79 -9.14
CA ARG A 116 -2.76 -14.29 -10.31
C ARG A 116 -3.95 -13.40 -10.65
N ALA A 117 -4.67 -12.93 -9.63
CA ALA A 117 -5.77 -11.98 -9.85
C ALA A 117 -5.26 -10.67 -10.45
N THR A 118 -4.11 -10.18 -10.01
CA THR A 118 -3.46 -8.99 -10.56
C THR A 118 -3.02 -9.20 -11.99
N SER A 119 -2.40 -10.34 -12.30
CA SER A 119 -2.00 -10.70 -13.67
C SER A 119 -3.20 -10.77 -14.61
N PHE A 120 -4.33 -11.32 -14.16
CA PHE A 120 -5.59 -11.33 -14.92
C PHE A 120 -6.12 -9.91 -15.16
N ILE A 121 -6.12 -9.05 -14.13
CA ILE A 121 -6.52 -7.64 -14.26
C ILE A 121 -5.62 -6.92 -15.26
N SER A 122 -4.30 -7.11 -15.17
CA SER A 122 -3.33 -6.50 -16.09
C SER A 122 -3.57 -6.92 -17.54
N ALA A 123 -3.82 -8.21 -17.79
CA ALA A 123 -4.16 -8.72 -19.12
C ALA A 123 -5.47 -8.12 -19.66
N PHE A 124 -6.49 -7.97 -18.82
CA PHE A 124 -7.75 -7.35 -19.19
C PHE A 124 -7.58 -5.86 -19.55
N VAL A 125 -6.77 -5.14 -18.79
CA VAL A 125 -6.52 -3.70 -19.01
C VAL A 125 -5.63 -3.50 -20.25
N SER A 126 -4.64 -4.38 -20.49
CA SER A 126 -3.85 -4.40 -21.73
C SER A 126 -4.74 -4.63 -22.96
N ALA A 127 -5.70 -5.55 -22.89
CA ALA A 127 -6.67 -5.77 -23.96
C ALA A 127 -7.55 -4.54 -24.23
N ALA A 128 -7.74 -3.64 -23.25
CA ALA A 128 -8.41 -2.35 -23.44
C ALA A 128 -7.49 -1.27 -24.05
N GLY A 129 -6.20 -1.55 -24.24
CA GLY A 129 -5.20 -0.65 -24.82
C GLY A 129 -4.45 0.19 -23.79
N VAL A 130 -4.25 -0.33 -22.58
CA VAL A 130 -3.42 0.28 -21.54
C VAL A 130 -2.40 -0.75 -21.07
N ASP A 131 -1.13 -0.52 -21.33
CA ASP A 131 -0.05 -1.36 -20.85
C ASP A 131 0.64 -0.73 -19.65
N PHE A 132 1.07 -1.60 -18.72
CA PHE A 132 1.77 -1.19 -17.52
C PHE A 132 3.26 -1.50 -17.66
N GLU A 133 4.08 -0.50 -17.41
CA GLU A 133 5.54 -0.65 -17.39
C GLU A 133 5.99 -0.90 -15.95
N LYS A 134 6.94 -1.81 -15.79
CA LYS A 134 7.64 -1.97 -14.50
C LYS A 134 8.82 -1.01 -14.48
N PRO A 135 9.09 -0.35 -13.34
CA PRO A 135 10.36 0.32 -13.18
C PRO A 135 11.50 -0.69 -13.39
N GLU A 136 12.35 -0.43 -14.39
CA GLU A 136 13.50 -1.27 -14.66
C GLU A 136 14.63 -0.93 -13.67
N GLY A 137 15.22 -1.96 -13.08
CA GLY A 137 16.45 -1.91 -12.32
C GLY A 137 17.59 -2.58 -13.07
N LEU A 138 18.82 -2.27 -12.72
CA LEU A 138 19.98 -2.95 -13.26
C LEU A 138 20.19 -4.30 -12.56
N ASP A 139 20.44 -5.36 -13.32
CA ASP A 139 20.70 -6.68 -12.78
C ASP A 139 22.16 -6.82 -12.30
N ALA A 140 22.32 -6.95 -11.00
CA ALA A 140 23.63 -7.20 -10.39
C ALA A 140 23.93 -8.71 -10.35
N ASN A 141 24.44 -9.25 -11.47
CA ASN A 141 24.67 -10.69 -11.69
C ASN A 141 25.99 -11.19 -11.07
N THR A 142 26.15 -10.96 -9.78
CA THR A 142 27.30 -11.42 -8.98
C THR A 142 26.79 -11.96 -7.63
N PRO A 143 27.56 -12.84 -6.95
CA PRO A 143 27.17 -13.32 -5.63
C PRO A 143 26.83 -12.20 -4.63
N MET A 144 27.61 -11.11 -4.63
CA MET A 144 27.33 -9.92 -3.83
C MET A 144 26.06 -9.21 -4.30
N GLY A 145 25.83 -9.13 -5.61
CA GLY A 145 24.61 -8.54 -6.19
C GLY A 145 23.35 -9.33 -5.79
N TYR A 146 23.38 -10.64 -5.83
CA TYR A 146 22.28 -11.49 -5.38
C TYR A 146 21.99 -11.32 -3.89
N PHE A 147 23.02 -11.25 -3.05
CA PHE A 147 22.86 -10.94 -1.63
C PHE A 147 22.21 -9.58 -1.41
N LEU A 148 22.70 -8.54 -2.10
CA LEU A 148 22.14 -7.20 -2.01
C LEU A 148 20.70 -7.13 -2.54
N GLN A 149 20.33 -7.83 -3.60
CA GLN A 149 18.95 -7.91 -4.09
C GLN A 149 18.02 -8.54 -3.04
N ILE A 150 18.44 -9.62 -2.38
CA ILE A 150 17.64 -10.22 -1.30
C ILE A 150 17.45 -9.22 -0.15
N VAL A 151 18.50 -8.51 0.25
CA VAL A 151 18.40 -7.49 1.31
C VAL A 151 17.51 -6.33 0.87
N ALA A 152 17.68 -5.83 -0.36
CA ALA A 152 17.00 -4.65 -0.89
C ALA A 152 15.51 -4.89 -1.17
N TYR A 153 15.12 -6.10 -1.55
CA TYR A 153 13.74 -6.38 -1.97
C TYR A 153 12.97 -7.27 -0.99
N ALA A 154 13.65 -8.23 -0.34
CA ALA A 154 12.98 -9.21 0.49
C ALA A 154 13.11 -8.98 2.01
N VAL A 155 14.05 -8.15 2.47
CA VAL A 155 14.28 -7.97 3.90
C VAL A 155 13.95 -6.54 4.37
N ILE A 156 14.62 -5.54 3.84
CA ILE A 156 14.49 -4.16 4.33
C ILE A 156 13.10 -3.58 4.08
N PRO A 157 12.51 -3.62 2.84
CA PRO A 157 11.19 -3.06 2.61
C PRO A 157 10.12 -3.68 3.50
N PRO A 158 9.98 -5.04 3.60
CA PRO A 158 9.01 -5.63 4.50
C PRO A 158 9.12 -5.17 5.95
N LEU A 159 10.34 -5.03 6.49
CA LEU A 159 10.53 -4.58 7.86
C LEU A 159 10.02 -3.16 8.08
N VAL A 160 10.42 -2.21 7.23
CA VAL A 160 10.06 -0.79 7.40
C VAL A 160 8.61 -0.52 7.01
N GLU A 161 8.08 -1.23 6.01
CA GLU A 161 6.71 -1.06 5.54
C GLU A 161 5.69 -1.66 6.50
N GLU A 162 5.98 -2.84 7.10
CA GLU A 162 5.09 -3.40 8.11
C GLU A 162 5.11 -2.55 9.39
N PHE A 163 6.27 -2.02 9.81
CA PHE A 163 6.33 -1.04 10.88
C PHE A 163 5.42 0.16 10.57
N ALA A 164 5.54 0.74 9.38
CA ALA A 164 4.76 1.90 8.97
C ALA A 164 3.25 1.59 8.93
N MET A 165 2.87 0.53 8.19
CA MET A 165 1.46 0.27 7.87
C MET A 165 0.73 -0.51 8.95
N ARG A 166 1.33 -1.58 9.52
CA ARG A 166 0.66 -2.43 10.54
C ARG A 166 0.92 -1.92 11.94
N GLY A 167 2.07 -1.29 12.18
CA GLY A 167 2.38 -0.60 13.43
C GLY A 167 1.73 0.78 13.49
N VAL A 168 2.28 1.73 12.78
CA VAL A 168 1.96 3.15 12.96
C VAL A 168 0.59 3.52 12.39
N VAL A 169 0.24 3.06 11.19
CA VAL A 169 -1.04 3.44 10.55
C VAL A 169 -2.22 2.65 11.11
N MET A 170 -2.12 1.33 11.13
CA MET A 170 -3.27 0.46 11.43
C MET A 170 -3.67 0.48 12.91
N GLN A 171 -2.72 0.43 13.84
CA GLN A 171 -3.04 0.26 15.26
C GLN A 171 -3.93 1.37 15.83
N PRO A 172 -3.64 2.68 15.66
CA PRO A 172 -4.50 3.74 16.18
C PRO A 172 -5.90 3.76 15.57
N LEU A 173 -6.06 3.19 14.36
CA LEU A 173 -7.34 3.11 13.66
C LEU A 173 -8.23 1.96 14.18
N ARG A 174 -7.67 0.95 14.86
CA ARG A 174 -8.41 -0.22 15.36
C ARG A 174 -9.51 0.13 16.34
N LYS A 175 -9.38 1.24 17.09
CA LYS A 175 -10.46 1.74 17.96
C LYS A 175 -11.76 2.07 17.20
N TYR A 176 -11.66 2.27 15.86
CA TYR A 176 -12.80 2.47 14.97
C TYR A 176 -13.27 1.18 14.27
N GLY A 177 -12.67 0.03 14.61
CA GLY A 177 -12.96 -1.32 14.15
C GLY A 177 -11.80 -1.93 13.35
N ASP A 178 -11.53 -3.22 13.59
CA ASP A 178 -10.41 -3.92 12.95
C ASP A 178 -10.54 -3.95 11.42
N ARG A 179 -11.74 -4.23 10.88
CA ARG A 179 -11.97 -4.23 9.42
C ARG A 179 -11.71 -2.86 8.80
N PHE A 180 -12.12 -1.80 9.47
CA PHE A 180 -11.88 -0.43 9.02
C PHE A 180 -10.36 -0.15 8.98
N ALA A 181 -9.64 -0.50 10.04
CA ALA A 181 -8.20 -0.29 10.14
C ALA A 181 -7.43 -1.08 9.07
N ILE A 182 -7.80 -2.35 8.83
CA ILE A 182 -7.20 -3.19 7.78
C ILE A 182 -7.39 -2.55 6.40
N VAL A 183 -8.62 -2.16 6.05
CA VAL A 183 -8.91 -1.59 4.72
C VAL A 183 -8.18 -0.27 4.50
N VAL A 184 -8.20 0.64 5.49
CA VAL A 184 -7.48 1.92 5.37
C VAL A 184 -5.98 1.69 5.21
N SER A 185 -5.39 0.83 6.06
CA SER A 185 -3.97 0.49 5.96
C SER A 185 -3.62 -0.15 4.62
N ALA A 186 -4.46 -1.05 4.08
CA ALA A 186 -4.24 -1.72 2.80
C ALA A 186 -4.31 -0.74 1.62
N VAL A 187 -5.24 0.22 1.61
CA VAL A 187 -5.33 1.26 0.56
C VAL A 187 -4.09 2.15 0.59
N LEU A 188 -3.68 2.60 1.77
CA LEU A 188 -2.50 3.45 1.91
C LEU A 188 -1.21 2.68 1.58
N PHE A 189 -1.12 1.39 1.95
CA PHE A 189 -0.02 0.52 1.56
C PHE A 189 0.10 0.36 0.04
N ALA A 190 -1.02 0.10 -0.63
CA ALA A 190 -1.06 0.05 -2.09
C ALA A 190 -0.60 1.37 -2.72
N ALA A 191 -1.04 2.51 -2.17
CA ALA A 191 -0.67 3.83 -2.66
C ALA A 191 0.82 4.17 -2.52
N LEU A 192 1.56 3.54 -1.56
CA LEU A 192 3.02 3.71 -1.44
C LEU A 192 3.77 3.23 -2.68
N HIS A 193 3.26 2.24 -3.40
CA HIS A 193 3.95 1.63 -4.54
C HIS A 193 4.00 2.53 -5.77
N GLY A 194 3.02 3.43 -5.96
CA GLY A 194 3.03 4.45 -7.02
C GLY A 194 3.13 3.91 -8.45
N ASN A 195 2.82 2.64 -8.69
CA ASN A 195 2.72 2.06 -10.03
C ASN A 195 1.57 1.05 -10.14
N MET A 196 0.91 1.01 -11.28
CA MET A 196 -0.29 0.20 -11.50
C MET A 196 -0.02 -1.31 -11.58
N VAL A 197 1.22 -1.73 -11.79
CA VAL A 197 1.60 -3.16 -11.75
C VAL A 197 1.49 -3.70 -10.33
N GLN A 198 1.93 -2.92 -9.35
CA GLN A 198 2.01 -3.35 -7.95
C GLN A 198 0.77 -3.00 -7.11
N ILE A 199 0.07 -1.89 -7.41
CA ILE A 199 -1.06 -1.39 -6.61
C ILE A 199 -2.14 -2.45 -6.36
N PRO A 200 -2.67 -3.19 -7.37
CA PRO A 200 -3.71 -4.18 -7.13
C PRO A 200 -3.23 -5.33 -6.23
N PHE A 201 -2.03 -5.84 -6.48
CA PHE A 201 -1.41 -6.87 -5.65
C PHE A 201 -1.17 -6.38 -4.22
N ALA A 202 -0.55 -5.20 -4.06
CA ALA A 202 -0.25 -4.62 -2.76
C ALA A 202 -1.52 -4.36 -1.93
N PHE A 203 -2.65 -4.03 -2.56
CA PHE A 203 -3.92 -3.92 -1.87
C PHE A 203 -4.39 -5.28 -1.32
N ILE A 204 -4.38 -6.33 -2.15
CA ILE A 204 -4.80 -7.69 -1.74
C ILE A 204 -3.86 -8.22 -0.64
N ALA A 205 -2.55 -8.13 -0.85
CA ALA A 205 -1.55 -8.49 0.14
C ALA A 205 -1.74 -7.67 1.43
N GLY A 206 -1.98 -6.36 1.29
CA GLY A 206 -2.23 -5.44 2.39
C GLY A 206 -3.39 -5.86 3.29
N LEU A 207 -4.47 -6.35 2.72
CA LEU A 207 -5.61 -6.90 3.48
C LEU A 207 -5.21 -8.16 4.26
N ALA A 208 -4.49 -9.09 3.63
CA ALA A 208 -4.02 -10.31 4.28
C ALA A 208 -3.02 -10.02 5.42
N LEU A 209 -2.02 -9.18 5.15
CA LEU A 209 -1.00 -8.79 6.13
C LEU A 209 -1.63 -8.11 7.36
N GLY A 210 -2.58 -7.19 7.13
CA GLY A 210 -3.33 -6.54 8.21
C GLY A 210 -4.18 -7.53 9.01
N TYR A 211 -4.87 -8.46 8.33
CA TYR A 211 -5.66 -9.49 8.98
C TYR A 211 -4.80 -10.39 9.89
N PHE A 212 -3.71 -10.94 9.37
CA PHE A 212 -2.86 -11.86 10.12
C PHE A 212 -2.08 -11.15 11.24
N ALA A 213 -1.67 -9.88 11.07
CA ALA A 213 -1.09 -9.10 12.16
C ALA A 213 -2.05 -8.94 13.34
N ILE A 214 -3.35 -8.70 13.08
CA ILE A 214 -4.37 -8.58 14.13
C ILE A 214 -4.66 -9.94 14.79
N ILE A 215 -4.87 -10.98 14.00
CA ILE A 215 -5.26 -12.32 14.52
C ILE A 215 -4.17 -12.92 15.40
N THR A 216 -2.91 -12.71 15.06
CA THR A 216 -1.76 -13.18 15.85
C THR A 216 -1.33 -12.18 16.92
N ASN A 217 -1.90 -10.97 16.90
CA ASN A 217 -1.49 -9.81 17.70
C ASN A 217 0.01 -9.57 17.64
N SER A 218 0.59 -9.66 16.43
CA SER A 218 2.02 -9.51 16.20
C SER A 218 2.32 -9.03 14.79
N ILE A 219 3.14 -8.00 14.69
CA ILE A 219 3.67 -7.52 13.41
C ILE A 219 4.56 -8.54 12.73
N TRP A 220 5.23 -9.41 13.51
CA TRP A 220 6.18 -10.38 12.98
C TRP A 220 5.53 -11.42 12.06
N THR A 221 4.22 -11.65 12.23
CA THR A 221 3.48 -12.51 11.31
C THR A 221 3.35 -11.87 9.93
N SER A 222 2.99 -10.60 9.86
CA SER A 222 2.92 -9.89 8.58
C SER A 222 4.30 -9.67 7.98
N VAL A 223 5.32 -9.36 8.78
CA VAL A 223 6.71 -9.29 8.33
C VAL A 223 7.16 -10.62 7.71
N ALA A 224 6.88 -11.76 8.37
CA ALA A 224 7.26 -13.07 7.84
C ALA A 224 6.57 -13.39 6.51
N ILE A 225 5.25 -13.12 6.40
CA ILE A 225 4.51 -13.31 5.14
C ILE A 225 5.12 -12.44 4.05
N HIS A 226 5.33 -11.15 4.33
CA HIS A 226 5.83 -10.18 3.36
C HIS A 226 7.27 -10.49 2.92
N CYS A 227 8.18 -10.79 3.87
CA CYS A 227 9.54 -11.22 3.56
C CYS A 227 9.57 -12.46 2.68
N LEU A 228 8.79 -13.50 3.02
CA LEU A 228 8.80 -14.75 2.27
C LEU A 228 8.17 -14.58 0.88
N ASN A 229 7.11 -13.77 0.75
CA ASN A 229 6.53 -13.43 -0.54
C ASN A 229 7.56 -12.72 -1.43
N ASN A 230 8.22 -11.69 -0.93
CA ASN A 230 9.22 -10.94 -1.68
C ASN A 230 10.47 -11.78 -1.96
N LEU A 231 10.86 -12.64 -1.02
CA LEU A 231 11.98 -13.57 -1.21
C LEU A 231 11.68 -14.56 -2.35
N SER A 232 10.48 -15.15 -2.41
CA SER A 232 10.12 -16.06 -3.50
C SER A 232 10.19 -15.35 -4.85
N ALA A 233 9.66 -14.14 -4.97
CA ALA A 233 9.73 -13.34 -6.19
C ALA A 233 11.18 -12.98 -6.57
N THR A 234 12.00 -12.58 -5.59
CA THR A 234 13.41 -12.22 -5.82
C THR A 234 14.23 -13.43 -6.26
N VAL A 235 14.04 -14.59 -5.62
CA VAL A 235 14.77 -15.82 -5.97
C VAL A 235 14.36 -16.31 -7.37
N ILE A 236 13.08 -16.22 -7.72
CA ILE A 236 12.60 -16.54 -9.07
C ILE A 236 13.24 -15.58 -10.10
N SER A 237 13.27 -14.27 -9.81
CA SER A 237 13.92 -13.29 -10.69
C SER A 237 15.40 -13.58 -10.89
N ILE A 238 16.16 -13.83 -9.81
CA ILE A 238 17.58 -14.21 -9.88
C ILE A 238 17.78 -15.49 -10.69
N TYR A 239 16.90 -16.47 -10.55
CA TYR A 239 16.99 -17.72 -11.33
C TYR A 239 16.88 -17.44 -12.84
N TYR A 240 15.87 -16.66 -13.25
CA TYR A 240 15.66 -16.34 -14.67
C TYR A 240 16.70 -15.40 -15.28
N THR A 241 17.39 -14.60 -14.48
CA THR A 241 18.55 -13.84 -14.97
C THR A 241 19.68 -14.76 -15.48
N ASN A 242 19.78 -15.99 -14.97
CA ASN A 242 20.84 -16.95 -15.29
C ASN A 242 20.39 -18.14 -16.13
N HIS A 243 19.10 -18.32 -16.38
CA HIS A 243 18.51 -19.45 -17.09
C HIS A 243 17.51 -18.96 -18.14
N SER A 244 17.18 -19.84 -19.09
CA SER A 244 16.17 -19.51 -20.11
C SER A 244 14.81 -19.28 -19.46
N GLU A 245 14.09 -18.26 -19.94
CA GLU A 245 12.70 -17.99 -19.53
C GLU A 245 11.74 -19.14 -19.89
N ASP A 246 12.12 -20.01 -20.82
CA ASP A 246 11.35 -21.20 -21.20
C ASP A 246 11.39 -22.31 -20.12
N ASP A 247 12.37 -22.25 -19.18
CA ASP A 247 12.46 -23.20 -18.08
C ASP A 247 11.53 -22.82 -16.92
N MET A 248 10.24 -23.07 -17.09
CA MET A 248 9.21 -22.78 -16.09
C MET A 248 9.22 -23.73 -14.88
N PHE A 249 10.09 -24.75 -14.86
CA PHE A 249 10.09 -25.77 -13.79
C PHE A 249 10.32 -25.14 -12.41
N PHE A 250 11.31 -24.27 -12.29
CA PHE A 250 11.66 -23.63 -11.01
C PHE A 250 10.52 -22.75 -10.48
N PHE A 251 9.90 -21.99 -11.37
CA PHE A 251 8.71 -21.18 -11.02
C PHE A 251 7.57 -22.08 -10.50
N TYR A 252 7.19 -23.10 -11.26
CA TYR A 252 6.10 -23.99 -10.85
C TYR A 252 6.43 -24.81 -9.61
N ALA A 253 7.69 -25.11 -9.33
CA ALA A 253 8.11 -25.82 -8.12
C ALA A 253 7.89 -24.94 -6.87
N ILE A 254 8.32 -23.65 -6.91
CA ILE A 254 8.11 -22.70 -5.80
C ILE A 254 6.61 -22.42 -5.62
N GLU A 255 5.90 -22.06 -6.68
CA GLU A 255 4.48 -21.75 -6.62
C GLU A 255 3.64 -22.95 -6.21
N GLY A 256 3.95 -24.14 -6.73
CA GLY A 256 3.29 -25.38 -6.32
C GLY A 256 3.51 -25.70 -4.84
N ALA A 257 4.71 -25.47 -4.32
CA ALA A 257 4.99 -25.63 -2.89
C ALA A 257 4.18 -24.64 -2.04
N ILE A 258 4.12 -23.36 -2.44
CA ILE A 258 3.33 -22.32 -1.76
C ILE A 258 1.84 -22.72 -1.76
N LEU A 259 1.29 -23.16 -2.88
CA LEU A 259 -0.10 -23.56 -3.00
C LEU A 259 -0.42 -24.78 -2.12
N ILE A 260 0.38 -25.84 -2.17
CA ILE A 260 0.16 -27.06 -1.41
C ILE A 260 0.26 -26.77 0.10
N LEU A 261 1.36 -26.17 0.54
CA LEU A 261 1.59 -25.83 1.95
C LEU A 261 0.56 -24.81 2.46
N GLY A 262 0.20 -23.85 1.62
CA GLY A 262 -0.78 -22.83 1.92
C GLY A 262 -2.20 -23.40 2.11
N VAL A 263 -2.63 -24.32 1.25
CA VAL A 263 -3.95 -24.99 1.41
C VAL A 263 -3.99 -25.86 2.67
N ILE A 264 -2.93 -26.62 2.93
CA ILE A 264 -2.82 -27.40 4.18
C ILE A 264 -2.88 -26.48 5.39
N ALA A 265 -2.10 -25.41 5.38
CA ALA A 265 -2.04 -24.42 6.46
C ALA A 265 -3.41 -23.74 6.65
N PHE A 266 -4.12 -23.38 5.58
CA PHE A 266 -5.45 -22.80 5.65
C PHE A 266 -6.46 -23.73 6.36
N ILE A 267 -6.46 -25.02 6.01
CA ILE A 267 -7.34 -26.02 6.67
C ILE A 267 -7.01 -26.11 8.16
N LEU A 268 -5.73 -26.14 8.52
CA LEU A 268 -5.28 -26.20 9.91
C LEU A 268 -5.57 -24.90 10.65
N PHE A 269 -5.35 -23.74 10.03
CA PHE A 269 -5.71 -22.43 10.55
C PHE A 269 -7.20 -22.34 10.92
N MET A 270 -8.08 -22.80 10.03
CA MET A 270 -9.52 -22.82 10.29
C MET A 270 -9.92 -23.73 11.48
N ARG A 271 -9.15 -24.80 11.71
CA ARG A 271 -9.36 -25.69 12.87
C ARG A 271 -8.98 -25.04 14.20
N LEU A 272 -8.03 -24.11 14.21
CA LEU A 272 -7.63 -23.35 15.42
C LEU A 272 -8.72 -22.39 15.89
N LYS A 273 -9.76 -22.11 15.08
CA LYS A 273 -10.84 -21.16 15.38
C LYS A 273 -10.28 -19.82 15.85
N PRO A 274 -9.50 -19.12 15.01
CA PRO A 274 -8.87 -17.86 15.41
C PRO A 274 -9.91 -16.86 15.89
N GLN A 275 -9.48 -15.91 16.71
CA GLN A 275 -10.35 -14.85 17.23
C GLN A 275 -10.99 -14.07 16.07
N LYS A 276 -12.22 -13.60 16.28
CA LYS A 276 -12.91 -12.76 15.30
C LYS A 276 -12.38 -11.33 15.38
N LEU A 277 -12.37 -10.66 14.22
CA LEU A 277 -12.07 -9.25 14.16
C LEU A 277 -13.06 -8.45 15.01
N ALA A 278 -12.55 -7.54 15.83
CA ALA A 278 -13.35 -6.69 16.69
C ALA A 278 -14.13 -5.66 15.87
N ASN A 279 -15.41 -5.50 16.18
CA ASN A 279 -16.19 -4.37 15.70
C ASN A 279 -15.99 -3.19 16.68
N ALA A 280 -15.99 -1.98 16.16
CA ALA A 280 -16.00 -0.82 17.04
C ALA A 280 -17.35 -0.71 17.77
N ASN A 281 -17.30 -0.46 19.07
CA ASN A 281 -18.46 -0.07 19.86
C ASN A 281 -18.71 1.43 19.71
N ASP A 282 -18.86 1.89 18.47
CA ASP A 282 -19.16 3.30 18.19
C ASP A 282 -20.40 3.43 17.31
N GLU A 283 -21.08 4.57 17.47
CA GLU A 283 -22.25 4.93 16.68
C GLU A 283 -21.89 5.56 15.33
N ILE A 284 -20.60 5.61 14.98
CA ILE A 284 -20.13 6.18 13.70
C ILE A 284 -20.38 5.17 12.60
N GLY A 285 -21.24 5.49 11.66
CA GLY A 285 -21.49 4.63 10.49
C GLY A 285 -20.23 4.46 9.63
N SER A 286 -20.08 3.28 9.01
CA SER A 286 -18.89 2.94 8.19
C SER A 286 -18.62 3.98 7.11
N SER A 287 -19.66 4.49 6.42
CA SER A 287 -19.50 5.53 5.40
C SER A 287 -18.85 6.79 5.93
N LEU A 288 -19.23 7.25 7.13
CA LEU A 288 -18.65 8.44 7.75
C LEU A 288 -17.20 8.22 8.17
N LYS A 289 -16.85 7.03 8.67
CA LYS A 289 -15.45 6.67 9.02
C LYS A 289 -14.53 6.75 7.80
N TYR A 290 -14.89 6.06 6.71
CA TYR A 290 -14.10 6.07 5.49
C TYR A 290 -14.00 7.47 4.87
N SER A 291 -15.12 8.20 4.78
CA SER A 291 -15.12 9.57 4.28
C SER A 291 -14.26 10.50 5.16
N THR A 292 -14.26 10.30 6.46
CA THR A 292 -13.46 11.13 7.38
C THR A 292 -11.97 10.98 7.13
N VAL A 293 -11.49 9.75 6.85
CA VAL A 293 -10.07 9.51 6.58
C VAL A 293 -9.73 9.86 5.13
N PHE A 294 -10.39 9.23 4.16
CA PHE A 294 -10.02 9.36 2.74
C PHE A 294 -10.32 10.75 2.14
N CYS A 295 -11.21 11.52 2.74
CA CYS A 295 -11.46 12.89 2.32
C CYS A 295 -10.74 13.94 3.19
N THR A 296 -9.78 13.54 4.00
CA THR A 296 -8.84 14.48 4.63
C THR A 296 -7.86 15.00 3.58
N PRO A 297 -7.61 16.33 3.49
CA PRO A 297 -6.82 16.93 2.41
C PRO A 297 -5.44 16.28 2.19
N SER A 298 -4.71 15.98 3.26
CA SER A 298 -3.39 15.35 3.16
C SER A 298 -3.47 13.93 2.57
N VAL A 299 -4.51 13.15 2.90
CA VAL A 299 -4.74 11.83 2.31
C VAL A 299 -5.17 11.96 0.86
N VAL A 300 -6.06 12.91 0.53
CA VAL A 300 -6.45 13.19 -0.87
C VAL A 300 -5.23 13.55 -1.71
N ILE A 301 -4.39 14.46 -1.22
CA ILE A 301 -3.16 14.86 -1.91
C ILE A 301 -2.24 13.66 -2.13
N SER A 302 -2.00 12.84 -1.09
CA SER A 302 -1.13 11.68 -1.22
C SER A 302 -1.65 10.64 -2.21
N LEU A 303 -2.97 10.37 -2.22
CA LEU A 303 -3.59 9.46 -3.19
C LEU A 303 -3.53 10.01 -4.62
N LEU A 304 -3.70 11.33 -4.81
CA LEU A 304 -3.58 11.96 -6.13
C LEU A 304 -2.12 11.96 -6.62
N ILE A 305 -1.14 12.15 -5.75
CA ILE A 305 0.28 12.01 -6.10
C ILE A 305 0.56 10.57 -6.52
N SER A 306 0.11 9.57 -5.74
CA SER A 306 0.28 8.15 -6.08
C SER A 306 -0.37 7.80 -7.43
N LEU A 307 -1.59 8.30 -7.68
CA LEU A 307 -2.26 8.13 -8.95
C LEU A 307 -1.46 8.76 -10.11
N PHE A 308 -1.02 10.00 -9.95
CA PHE A 308 -0.22 10.69 -10.96
C PHE A 308 1.10 9.97 -11.25
N THR A 309 1.81 9.55 -10.20
CA THR A 309 3.04 8.74 -10.35
C THR A 309 2.75 7.43 -11.08
N SER A 310 1.63 6.76 -10.74
CA SER A 310 1.24 5.52 -11.39
C SER A 310 0.96 5.68 -12.90
N LEU A 311 0.41 6.82 -13.30
CA LEU A 311 0.15 7.12 -14.72
C LEU A 311 1.45 7.32 -15.53
N SER A 312 2.55 7.72 -14.89
CA SER A 312 3.85 7.86 -15.59
C SER A 312 4.49 6.53 -15.98
N PHE A 313 4.00 5.41 -15.40
CA PHE A 313 4.40 4.04 -15.74
C PHE A 313 3.37 3.32 -16.63
N MET A 314 2.54 4.08 -17.33
CA MET A 314 1.52 3.53 -18.24
C MET A 314 1.80 3.99 -19.67
N SER A 315 1.70 3.07 -20.60
CA SER A 315 1.61 3.38 -22.03
C SER A 315 0.18 3.13 -22.52
N ILE A 316 -0.34 4.09 -23.30
CA ILE A 316 -1.69 4.03 -23.85
C ILE A 316 -1.57 3.81 -25.36
N THR A 317 -1.99 2.62 -25.79
CA THR A 317 -1.76 2.13 -27.16
C THR A 317 -2.98 2.31 -28.07
N SER A 318 -4.12 2.72 -27.51
CA SER A 318 -5.36 2.87 -28.28
C SER A 318 -6.28 3.98 -27.74
N ALA A 319 -7.19 4.47 -28.57
CA ALA A 319 -8.25 5.38 -28.12
C ALA A 319 -9.14 4.75 -27.02
N GLY A 320 -9.31 3.43 -27.03
CA GLY A 320 -10.00 2.70 -25.98
C GLY A 320 -9.27 2.82 -24.63
N GLY A 321 -7.93 2.75 -24.64
CA GLY A 321 -7.09 2.96 -23.46
C GLY A 321 -7.21 4.37 -22.87
N VAL A 322 -7.27 5.41 -23.73
CA VAL A 322 -7.52 6.78 -23.28
C VAL A 322 -8.88 6.86 -22.56
N LEU A 323 -9.94 6.34 -23.16
CA LEU A 323 -11.28 6.36 -22.58
C LEU A 323 -11.34 5.59 -21.25
N PHE A 324 -10.70 4.42 -21.19
CA PHE A 324 -10.62 3.61 -19.97
C PHE A 324 -9.91 4.37 -18.83
N THR A 325 -8.75 4.97 -19.12
CA THR A 325 -7.97 5.72 -18.11
C THR A 325 -8.75 6.96 -17.63
N VAL A 326 -9.36 7.71 -18.54
CA VAL A 326 -10.21 8.86 -18.19
C VAL A 326 -11.39 8.43 -17.33
N ALA A 327 -12.06 7.32 -17.66
CA ALA A 327 -13.16 6.78 -16.87
C ALA A 327 -12.71 6.36 -15.45
N MET A 328 -11.55 5.72 -15.33
CA MET A 328 -10.98 5.34 -14.03
C MET A 328 -10.67 6.57 -13.16
N VAL A 329 -10.01 7.58 -13.73
CA VAL A 329 -9.69 8.82 -13.02
C VAL A 329 -10.97 9.55 -12.59
N ALA A 330 -11.96 9.62 -13.47
CA ALA A 330 -13.27 10.20 -13.18
C ALA A 330 -14.00 9.46 -12.05
N LEU A 331 -13.95 8.13 -12.05
CA LEU A 331 -14.56 7.31 -10.99
C LEU A 331 -13.90 7.58 -9.62
N ILE A 332 -12.57 7.60 -9.55
CA ILE A 332 -11.85 7.90 -8.31
C ILE A 332 -12.22 9.31 -7.81
N ALA A 333 -12.20 10.31 -8.69
CA ALA A 333 -12.58 11.67 -8.36
C ALA A 333 -14.04 11.74 -7.85
N PHE A 334 -14.96 11.05 -8.54
CA PHE A 334 -16.36 10.99 -8.12
C PHE A 334 -16.52 10.40 -6.72
N LEU A 335 -15.81 9.31 -6.40
CA LEU A 335 -15.86 8.68 -5.09
C LEU A 335 -15.33 9.61 -3.98
N LEU A 336 -14.23 10.30 -4.21
CA LEU A 336 -13.66 11.27 -3.26
C LEU A 336 -14.58 12.48 -3.05
N ILE A 337 -15.12 13.04 -4.13
CA ILE A 337 -16.07 14.17 -4.07
C ILE A 337 -17.34 13.75 -3.33
N LYS A 338 -17.95 12.62 -3.73
CA LYS A 338 -19.17 12.09 -3.09
C LYS A 338 -18.95 11.80 -1.60
N GLY A 339 -17.80 11.21 -1.24
CA GLY A 339 -17.41 10.98 0.15
C GLY A 339 -17.32 12.27 0.94
N SER A 340 -16.66 13.30 0.40
CA SER A 340 -16.54 14.63 1.02
C SER A 340 -17.90 15.32 1.19
N MET A 341 -18.77 15.23 0.18
CA MET A 341 -20.12 15.80 0.24
C MET A 341 -20.99 15.10 1.28
N ASN A 342 -20.92 13.76 1.37
CA ASN A 342 -21.68 12.99 2.34
C ASN A 342 -21.25 13.30 3.76
N ALA A 343 -19.94 13.37 4.03
CA ALA A 343 -19.41 13.76 5.34
C ALA A 343 -19.82 15.19 5.73
N ARG A 344 -19.82 16.12 4.77
CA ARG A 344 -20.28 17.51 4.99
C ARG A 344 -21.78 17.61 5.32
N LYS A 345 -22.60 16.72 4.76
CA LYS A 345 -24.07 16.74 4.96
C LYS A 345 -24.49 16.08 6.28
N ASP A 346 -23.60 15.33 6.94
CA ASP A 346 -23.96 14.68 8.20
C ASP A 346 -24.25 15.72 9.28
N THR A 347 -25.47 15.71 9.78
CA THR A 347 -25.95 16.69 10.78
C THR A 347 -25.47 16.38 12.19
N ARG A 348 -24.90 15.20 12.42
CA ARG A 348 -24.37 14.77 13.72
C ARG A 348 -23.02 15.37 14.07
N ILE A 349 -22.34 15.97 13.08
CA ILE A 349 -20.99 16.54 13.23
C ILE A 349 -20.94 18.02 12.85
N THR A 350 -19.96 18.73 13.40
CA THR A 350 -19.67 20.12 13.02
C THR A 350 -19.16 20.18 11.57
N LYS A 351 -19.70 21.12 10.78
CA LYS A 351 -19.26 21.37 9.41
C LYS A 351 -17.77 21.73 9.40
N SER A 352 -17.00 21.05 8.55
CA SER A 352 -15.58 21.30 8.42
C SER A 352 -15.24 21.88 7.03
N PRO A 353 -14.49 22.99 6.96
CA PRO A 353 -14.03 23.55 5.68
C PRO A 353 -13.08 22.61 4.93
N MET A 354 -12.44 21.64 5.62
CA MET A 354 -11.52 20.67 5.01
C MET A 354 -12.18 19.87 3.88
N TYR A 355 -13.47 19.52 3.99
CA TYR A 355 -14.16 18.79 2.92
C TYR A 355 -14.35 19.63 1.66
N ASN A 356 -14.53 20.96 1.77
CA ASN A 356 -14.58 21.85 0.61
C ASN A 356 -13.20 21.93 -0.06
N PHE A 357 -12.14 22.01 0.74
CA PHE A 357 -10.77 22.05 0.25
C PHE A 357 -10.41 20.73 -0.47
N SER A 358 -10.78 19.56 0.09
CA SER A 358 -10.60 18.27 -0.55
C SER A 358 -11.33 18.16 -1.88
N ILE A 359 -12.57 18.67 -1.97
CA ILE A 359 -13.33 18.73 -3.23
C ILE A 359 -12.57 19.58 -4.26
N ALA A 360 -12.13 20.77 -3.87
CA ALA A 360 -11.41 21.68 -4.76
C ALA A 360 -10.12 21.06 -5.30
N ILE A 361 -9.29 20.48 -4.42
CA ILE A 361 -8.05 19.78 -4.83
C ILE A 361 -8.38 18.63 -5.77
N THR A 362 -9.36 17.79 -5.45
CA THR A 362 -9.74 16.65 -6.30
C THR A 362 -10.16 17.11 -7.69
N VAL A 363 -10.98 18.16 -7.78
CA VAL A 363 -11.44 18.71 -9.05
C VAL A 363 -10.25 19.22 -9.89
N ILE A 364 -9.40 20.07 -9.29
CA ILE A 364 -8.24 20.66 -9.99
C ILE A 364 -7.29 19.55 -10.46
N ALA A 365 -6.93 18.62 -9.57
CA ALA A 365 -6.02 17.54 -9.93
C ALA A 365 -6.62 16.61 -11.00
N THR A 366 -7.92 16.34 -10.94
CA THR A 366 -8.61 15.51 -11.95
C THR A 366 -8.53 16.16 -13.34
N PHE A 367 -8.80 17.47 -13.44
CA PHE A 367 -8.65 18.20 -14.71
C PHE A 367 -7.22 18.13 -15.24
N PHE A 368 -6.23 18.34 -14.36
CA PHE A 368 -4.83 18.29 -14.75
C PHE A 368 -4.41 16.89 -15.23
N ILE A 369 -4.80 15.83 -14.51
CA ILE A 369 -4.52 14.44 -14.87
C ILE A 369 -5.22 14.08 -16.20
N MET A 370 -6.50 14.45 -16.38
CA MET A 370 -7.21 14.19 -17.62
C MET A 370 -6.57 14.89 -18.82
N TYR A 371 -6.17 16.16 -18.64
CA TYR A 371 -5.44 16.88 -19.68
C TYR A 371 -4.13 16.15 -20.04
N PHE A 372 -3.36 15.73 -19.06
CA PHE A 372 -2.11 15.00 -19.27
C PHE A 372 -2.34 13.68 -20.03
N VAL A 373 -3.35 12.90 -19.64
CA VAL A 373 -3.72 11.63 -20.32
C VAL A 373 -4.19 11.86 -21.76
N MET A 374 -4.86 12.97 -22.06
CA MET A 374 -5.37 13.27 -23.41
C MET A 374 -4.28 13.83 -24.34
N VAL A 375 -3.31 14.58 -23.82
CA VAL A 375 -2.33 15.29 -24.65
C VAL A 375 -1.07 14.45 -24.90
N LEU A 376 -0.59 13.68 -23.92
CA LEU A 376 0.65 12.89 -24.02
C LEU A 376 0.62 11.83 -25.14
N PRO A 377 -0.46 11.04 -25.35
CA PRO A 377 -0.49 10.05 -26.43
C PRO A 377 -0.48 10.65 -27.84
N LEU A 378 -0.84 11.92 -27.98
CA LEU A 378 -0.91 12.62 -29.27
C LEU A 378 0.43 13.26 -29.67
N SER A 379 1.42 13.25 -28.77
CA SER A 379 2.74 13.86 -28.96
C SER A 379 3.86 12.84 -29.26
N LYS A 380 3.55 11.57 -29.34
CA LYS A 380 4.41 10.49 -29.81
C LYS A 380 3.89 9.91 -31.12
#